data_01a4fec87a01c5b798ea71df27ca0ab5
#
_entry.id   01a4fec87a01c5b798ea71df27ca0ab5
#
_cell.length_a   1.000
_cell.length_b   1.000
_cell.length_c   1.000
_cell.angle_alpha   90.00
_cell.angle_beta   90.00
_cell.angle_gamma   90.00
#
_symmetry.space_group_name_H-M   'P 1'
#
loop_
_entity.id
_entity.type
_entity.pdbx_description
1 polymer ?
#
loop_
_entity_poly.entity_id
_entity_poly.type
_entity_poly.pdbx_seq_one_letter_code
_entity_poly.pdbx_strand_id
1 'polypeptide(L)'
;MKHILSLILLLFTLFAAAQDTWQLVWSDEFNGEGRPDEASWNFEMGFVRNHEDQWYQPDNAFQKDGVLVIEARREHRDNPIYQPGSPHWGRARQYIEYTSSCITSARKHTFLYGRLEVRAKIPVASGSWPAIWTLGTSMDWPSCGEVDVMEFYRINGVPHILANAAWGSDQRWNAVWDSQRIPYSHFTERDAQWAEKFHIWRMDWDEQAIRLYLDDELLNTIDLTKTINGSLGRNSNPFHQPHYILLNLALGGDNGGTIDDSAFPLRYEIDYVRIYQRK
;
A
#
# COMPACT_ATOMS: atom_id res chain seq x y z
N MET A 1 41.23 -64.49 25.09
CA MET A 1 40.32 -63.32 25.39
C MET A 1 40.28 -62.44 24.17
N LYS A 2 39.16 -62.47 23.41
CA LYS A 2 39.00 -61.69 22.19
C LYS A 2 38.12 -60.46 22.53
N HIS A 3 38.66 -59.25 22.43
CA HIS A 3 37.92 -58.02 22.59
C HIS A 3 37.21 -57.66 21.26
N ILE A 4 35.90 -57.71 21.28
CA ILE A 4 35.06 -57.23 20.19
C ILE A 4 34.80 -55.71 20.44
N LEU A 5 35.33 -54.87 19.57
CA LEU A 5 35.12 -53.44 19.57
C LEU A 5 33.88 -53.17 18.74
N SER A 6 32.75 -52.79 19.38
CA SER A 6 31.51 -52.40 18.68
C SER A 6 31.63 -50.93 18.29
N LEU A 7 31.69 -50.70 16.99
CA LEU A 7 31.67 -49.36 16.39
C LEU A 7 30.20 -48.91 16.24
N ILE A 8 29.75 -47.95 17.06
CA ILE A 8 28.43 -47.32 16.93
C ILE A 8 28.54 -46.19 15.89
N LEU A 9 27.99 -46.44 14.71
CA LEU A 9 27.89 -45.45 13.66
C LEU A 9 26.67 -44.54 13.94
N LEU A 10 26.92 -43.31 14.43
CA LEU A 10 25.86 -42.29 14.59
C LEU A 10 25.57 -41.70 13.21
N LEU A 11 24.44 -42.07 12.61
CA LEU A 11 23.89 -41.40 11.44
C LEU A 11 23.26 -40.04 11.87
N PHE A 12 23.97 -38.94 11.65
CA PHE A 12 23.38 -37.61 11.67
C PHE A 12 22.61 -37.43 10.38
N THR A 13 21.28 -37.55 10.42
CA THR A 13 20.41 -37.06 9.35
C THR A 13 20.39 -35.56 9.44
N LEU A 14 21.12 -34.89 8.56
CA LEU A 14 20.99 -33.48 8.27
C LEU A 14 19.60 -33.25 7.61
N PHE A 15 18.62 -32.83 8.39
CA PHE A 15 17.45 -32.18 7.83
C PHE A 15 17.90 -30.82 7.26
N ALA A 16 18.20 -30.79 5.98
CA ALA A 16 18.25 -29.53 5.27
C ALA A 16 16.81 -28.97 5.27
N ALA A 17 16.53 -28.02 6.15
CA ALA A 17 15.35 -27.20 6.03
C ALA A 17 15.42 -26.58 4.63
N ALA A 18 14.46 -26.86 3.78
CA ALA A 18 14.33 -26.20 2.49
C ALA A 18 14.28 -24.69 2.80
N GLN A 19 15.32 -23.97 2.44
CA GLN A 19 15.36 -22.54 2.61
C GLN A 19 14.35 -21.99 1.63
N ASP A 20 13.24 -21.43 2.13
CA ASP A 20 12.22 -20.77 1.32
C ASP A 20 12.90 -19.72 0.43
N THR A 21 13.12 -20.08 -0.83
CA THR A 21 13.81 -19.19 -1.76
C THR A 21 12.78 -18.34 -2.49
N TRP A 22 12.82 -17.04 -2.22
CA TRP A 22 12.06 -16.04 -2.95
C TRP A 22 12.66 -15.84 -4.35
N GLN A 23 11.82 -15.90 -5.38
CA GLN A 23 12.19 -15.59 -6.75
C GLN A 23 11.49 -14.31 -7.17
N LEU A 24 12.26 -13.30 -7.60
CA LEU A 24 11.72 -12.09 -8.23
C LEU A 24 10.99 -12.48 -9.52
N VAL A 25 9.70 -12.13 -9.62
CA VAL A 25 8.87 -12.44 -10.80
C VAL A 25 8.44 -11.19 -11.56
N TRP A 26 8.42 -10.04 -10.90
CA TRP A 26 8.17 -8.74 -11.51
C TRP A 26 8.77 -7.64 -10.65
N SER A 27 9.26 -6.58 -11.30
CA SER A 27 9.65 -5.35 -10.62
C SER A 27 9.51 -4.13 -11.52
N ASP A 28 9.38 -2.96 -10.89
CA ASP A 28 9.69 -1.67 -11.48
C ASP A 28 10.69 -0.97 -10.54
N GLU A 29 11.87 -0.70 -11.11
CA GLU A 29 13.00 -0.07 -10.40
C GLU A 29 13.05 1.44 -10.67
N PHE A 30 12.07 1.99 -11.37
CA PHE A 30 11.92 3.41 -11.71
C PHE A 30 13.18 4.11 -12.25
N ASN A 31 14.02 3.37 -12.98
CA ASN A 31 15.28 3.86 -13.55
C ASN A 31 15.10 4.74 -14.80
N GLY A 32 13.86 5.02 -15.19
CA GLY A 32 13.53 5.86 -16.33
C GLY A 32 13.54 7.36 -15.99
N GLU A 33 13.13 8.15 -16.99
CA GLU A 33 12.90 9.59 -16.85
C GLU A 33 11.48 9.94 -17.32
N GLY A 34 10.84 10.91 -16.66
CA GLY A 34 9.48 11.34 -17.00
C GLY A 34 8.41 10.40 -16.47
N ARG A 35 7.34 10.16 -17.21
CA ARG A 35 6.22 9.34 -16.73
C ARG A 35 6.62 7.89 -16.49
N PRO A 36 6.07 7.22 -15.46
CA PRO A 36 6.25 5.78 -15.28
C PRO A 36 5.70 5.01 -16.50
N ASP A 37 6.22 3.80 -16.70
CA ASP A 37 5.89 2.96 -17.85
C ASP A 37 4.39 2.64 -17.91
N GLU A 38 3.76 3.06 -19.00
CA GLU A 38 2.33 2.80 -19.26
C GLU A 38 2.02 1.31 -19.50
N ALA A 39 3.02 0.46 -19.76
CA ALA A 39 2.82 -0.98 -19.78
C ALA A 39 2.59 -1.55 -18.36
N SER A 40 3.11 -0.90 -17.33
CA SER A 40 3.02 -1.32 -15.94
C SER A 40 1.95 -0.56 -15.14
N TRP A 41 1.71 0.72 -15.45
CA TRP A 41 0.90 1.60 -14.65
C TRP A 41 -0.20 2.32 -15.42
N ASN A 42 -1.35 2.46 -14.78
CA ASN A 42 -2.43 3.38 -15.14
C ASN A 42 -2.47 4.51 -14.10
N PHE A 43 -3.29 5.53 -14.38
CA PHE A 43 -3.52 6.65 -13.48
C PHE A 43 -4.99 6.75 -13.11
N GLU A 44 -5.28 7.06 -11.85
CA GLU A 44 -6.57 7.57 -11.47
C GLU A 44 -6.68 9.06 -11.79
N MET A 45 -7.90 9.53 -12.10
CA MET A 45 -8.15 10.89 -12.55
C MET A 45 -9.22 11.55 -11.71
N GLY A 46 -8.98 12.78 -11.27
CA GLY A 46 -10.00 13.60 -10.64
C GLY A 46 -10.10 13.43 -9.13
N PHE A 47 -11.24 13.84 -8.58
CA PHE A 47 -11.63 13.55 -7.22
C PHE A 47 -12.23 12.16 -7.15
N VAL A 48 -11.58 11.21 -6.47
CA VAL A 48 -11.89 9.77 -6.60
C VAL A 48 -12.64 9.23 -5.39
N ARG A 49 -12.15 9.44 -4.16
CA ARG A 49 -12.70 8.82 -2.93
C ARG A 49 -12.51 9.68 -1.69
N ASN A 50 -13.12 9.28 -0.56
CA ASN A 50 -12.83 9.75 0.81
C ASN A 50 -12.87 11.27 1.01
N HIS A 51 -13.62 12.01 0.19
CA HIS A 51 -13.67 13.48 0.20
C HIS A 51 -12.28 14.15 0.13
N GLU A 52 -11.28 13.42 -0.38
CA GLU A 52 -9.89 13.87 -0.50
C GLU A 52 -9.81 15.20 -1.24
N ASP A 53 -8.82 16.04 -0.87
CA ASP A 53 -8.76 17.42 -1.36
C ASP A 53 -8.00 17.58 -2.66
N GLN A 54 -7.17 16.61 -3.04
CA GLN A 54 -6.42 16.65 -4.30
C GLN A 54 -7.25 16.19 -5.50
N TRP A 55 -6.94 16.74 -6.63
CA TRP A 55 -7.26 16.21 -7.95
C TRP A 55 -6.11 15.30 -8.41
N TYR A 56 -6.39 14.03 -8.65
CA TYR A 56 -5.39 13.11 -9.22
C TYR A 56 -5.20 13.35 -10.71
N GLN A 57 -3.94 13.34 -11.15
CA GLN A 57 -3.54 13.49 -12.55
C GLN A 57 -2.15 12.90 -12.81
N PRO A 58 -1.83 12.53 -14.08
CA PRO A 58 -0.55 11.91 -14.44
C PRO A 58 0.66 12.83 -14.22
N ASP A 59 0.53 14.14 -14.39
CA ASP A 59 1.64 15.09 -14.35
C ASP A 59 2.26 15.24 -12.96
N ASN A 60 1.64 14.67 -11.96
CA ASN A 60 2.13 14.62 -10.58
C ASN A 60 2.91 13.34 -10.24
N ALA A 61 3.08 12.41 -11.20
CA ALA A 61 3.92 11.24 -11.01
C ALA A 61 4.97 11.18 -12.13
N PHE A 62 6.25 11.16 -11.74
CA PHE A 62 7.36 11.15 -12.70
C PHE A 62 8.58 10.43 -12.11
N GLN A 63 9.33 9.78 -12.99
CA GLN A 63 10.61 9.17 -12.67
C GLN A 63 11.72 10.20 -12.78
N LYS A 64 12.61 10.25 -11.80
CA LYS A 64 13.77 11.10 -11.78
C LYS A 64 14.82 10.56 -10.81
N ASP A 65 16.07 10.59 -11.19
CA ASP A 65 17.22 10.21 -10.34
C ASP A 65 17.07 8.78 -9.74
N GLY A 66 16.47 7.84 -10.50
CA GLY A 66 16.28 6.45 -10.08
C GLY A 66 15.13 6.23 -9.09
N VAL A 67 14.19 7.17 -8.99
CA VAL A 67 12.99 7.00 -8.17
C VAL A 67 11.74 7.47 -8.90
N LEU A 68 10.60 6.88 -8.58
CA LEU A 68 9.31 7.48 -8.87
C LEU A 68 8.98 8.52 -7.80
N VAL A 69 8.66 9.73 -8.24
CA VAL A 69 8.18 10.83 -7.38
C VAL A 69 6.69 11.02 -7.63
N ILE A 70 5.87 10.87 -6.60
CA ILE A 70 4.50 11.37 -6.57
C ILE A 70 4.54 12.71 -5.82
N GLU A 71 4.31 13.80 -6.55
CA GLU A 71 4.42 15.16 -6.03
C GLU A 71 3.04 15.78 -5.86
N ALA A 72 2.65 16.03 -4.62
CA ALA A 72 1.47 16.83 -4.34
C ALA A 72 1.83 18.32 -4.43
N ARG A 73 0.99 19.09 -5.13
CA ARG A 73 1.18 20.51 -5.41
C ARG A 73 -0.03 21.31 -4.97
N ARG A 74 0.23 22.53 -4.50
CA ARG A 74 -0.82 23.53 -4.37
C ARG A 74 -1.02 24.20 -5.71
N GLU A 75 -2.19 23.99 -6.30
CA GLU A 75 -2.56 24.52 -7.62
C GLU A 75 -4.01 24.97 -7.60
N HIS A 76 -4.23 26.27 -7.79
CA HIS A 76 -5.59 26.82 -7.91
C HIS A 76 -6.02 26.88 -9.38
N ARG A 77 -7.06 26.13 -9.74
CA ARG A 77 -7.64 26.16 -11.10
C ARG A 77 -9.09 25.72 -11.10
N ASP A 78 -9.80 26.02 -12.20
CA ASP A 78 -11.19 25.60 -12.37
C ASP A 78 -11.32 24.07 -12.36
N ASN A 79 -12.36 23.58 -11.69
CA ASN A 79 -12.72 22.18 -11.70
C ASN A 79 -13.53 21.86 -12.98
N PRO A 80 -13.01 21.04 -13.92
CA PRO A 80 -13.67 20.76 -15.19
C PRO A 80 -14.99 19.98 -15.06
N ILE A 81 -15.23 19.37 -13.89
CA ILE A 81 -16.47 18.63 -13.61
C ILE A 81 -17.40 19.40 -12.66
N TYR A 82 -17.13 20.69 -12.39
CA TYR A 82 -17.94 21.49 -11.50
C TYR A 82 -19.39 21.55 -11.95
N GLN A 83 -20.29 21.33 -11.03
CA GLN A 83 -21.73 21.42 -11.23
C GLN A 83 -22.36 22.09 -10.01
N PRO A 84 -22.83 23.35 -10.14
CA PRO A 84 -23.48 24.08 -9.04
C PRO A 84 -24.65 23.28 -8.45
N GLY A 85 -24.68 23.14 -7.12
CA GLY A 85 -25.76 22.44 -6.43
C GLY A 85 -25.69 20.91 -6.53
N SER A 86 -24.63 20.34 -7.09
CA SER A 86 -24.45 18.89 -7.15
C SER A 86 -24.37 18.28 -5.74
N PRO A 87 -25.07 17.15 -5.48
CA PRO A 87 -24.90 16.40 -4.24
C PRO A 87 -23.57 15.64 -4.19
N HIS A 88 -22.89 15.50 -5.32
CA HIS A 88 -21.61 14.80 -5.39
C HIS A 88 -20.48 15.75 -4.99
N TRP A 89 -19.79 15.42 -3.91
CA TRP A 89 -18.76 16.26 -3.28
C TRP A 89 -17.68 16.80 -4.24
N GLY A 90 -17.17 15.95 -5.16
CA GLY A 90 -16.15 16.36 -6.13
C GLY A 90 -16.69 17.29 -7.22
N ARG A 91 -18.00 17.20 -7.56
CA ARG A 91 -18.65 18.11 -8.52
C ARG A 91 -19.13 19.40 -7.87
N ALA A 92 -19.36 19.41 -6.57
CA ALA A 92 -19.74 20.61 -5.83
C ALA A 92 -18.59 21.60 -5.64
N ARG A 93 -17.34 21.15 -5.75
CA ARG A 93 -16.13 21.98 -5.65
C ARG A 93 -15.96 22.79 -6.94
N GLN A 94 -15.99 24.10 -6.84
CA GLN A 94 -15.78 24.99 -7.99
C GLN A 94 -14.34 24.96 -8.48
N TYR A 95 -13.39 24.84 -7.55
CA TYR A 95 -11.95 24.87 -7.83
C TYR A 95 -11.26 23.59 -7.38
N ILE A 96 -10.15 23.30 -8.04
CA ILE A 96 -9.12 22.38 -7.61
C ILE A 96 -8.08 23.23 -6.88
N GLU A 97 -7.79 22.91 -5.62
CA GLU A 97 -6.81 23.66 -4.82
C GLU A 97 -5.50 22.88 -4.68
N TYR A 98 -5.56 21.56 -4.88
CA TYR A 98 -4.40 20.67 -4.79
C TYR A 98 -4.45 19.65 -5.90
N THR A 99 -3.26 19.27 -6.39
CA THR A 99 -3.09 18.16 -7.32
C THR A 99 -2.13 17.13 -6.73
N SER A 100 -2.29 15.88 -7.13
CA SER A 100 -1.43 14.77 -6.77
C SER A 100 -1.55 13.64 -7.80
N SER A 101 -1.02 12.46 -7.51
CA SER A 101 -1.21 11.30 -8.37
C SER A 101 -1.53 10.03 -7.58
N CYS A 102 -2.27 9.16 -8.23
CA CYS A 102 -2.43 7.76 -7.88
C CYS A 102 -2.10 6.94 -9.12
N ILE A 103 -1.10 6.07 -9.02
CA ILE A 103 -0.78 5.08 -10.03
C ILE A 103 -1.27 3.71 -9.60
N THR A 104 -1.69 2.89 -10.56
CA THR A 104 -2.24 1.56 -10.30
C THR A 104 -1.80 0.55 -11.35
N SER A 105 -1.47 -0.66 -10.91
CA SER A 105 -1.15 -1.78 -11.79
C SER A 105 -2.40 -2.55 -12.29
N ALA A 106 -3.60 -2.05 -12.04
CA ALA A 106 -4.87 -2.66 -12.44
C ALA A 106 -4.89 -3.01 -13.94
N ARG A 107 -5.26 -4.25 -14.27
CA ARG A 107 -5.30 -4.80 -15.65
C ARG A 107 -3.95 -4.89 -16.36
N LYS A 108 -2.85 -4.68 -15.65
CA LYS A 108 -1.47 -4.75 -16.15
C LYS A 108 -0.69 -5.83 -15.40
N HIS A 109 -0.47 -5.64 -14.11
CA HIS A 109 0.20 -6.60 -13.25
C HIS A 109 -0.66 -6.90 -12.03
N THR A 110 -0.90 -8.19 -11.81
CA THR A 110 -1.58 -8.71 -10.62
C THR A 110 -0.77 -9.85 -10.06
N PHE A 111 -0.93 -10.13 -8.78
CA PHE A 111 -0.29 -11.27 -8.13
C PHE A 111 -1.23 -11.91 -7.14
N LEU A 112 -1.06 -13.21 -6.94
CA LEU A 112 -1.74 -13.98 -5.91
C LEU A 112 -0.68 -14.67 -5.08
N TYR A 113 -0.70 -14.41 -3.77
CA TYR A 113 0.32 -14.85 -2.82
C TYR A 113 1.74 -14.35 -3.17
N GLY A 114 2.69 -14.65 -2.32
CA GLY A 114 4.06 -14.24 -2.52
C GLY A 114 4.46 -13.08 -1.61
N ARG A 115 5.42 -12.29 -2.06
CA ARG A 115 5.92 -11.10 -1.36
C ARG A 115 5.80 -9.89 -2.26
N LEU A 116 5.14 -8.85 -1.76
CA LEU A 116 5.25 -7.49 -2.30
C LEU A 116 6.24 -6.72 -1.44
N GLU A 117 7.20 -6.07 -2.06
CA GLU A 117 8.16 -5.21 -1.41
C GLU A 117 8.22 -3.86 -2.13
N VAL A 118 8.02 -2.79 -1.40
CA VAL A 118 8.11 -1.42 -1.89
C VAL A 118 9.11 -0.66 -1.03
N ARG A 119 10.17 -0.12 -1.63
CA ARG A 119 11.11 0.75 -0.93
C ARG A 119 10.74 2.20 -1.20
N ALA A 120 10.36 2.91 -0.13
CA ALA A 120 9.80 4.25 -0.28
C ALA A 120 10.11 5.16 0.91
N LYS A 121 10.13 6.47 0.62
CA LYS A 121 10.22 7.57 1.58
C LYS A 121 8.95 8.40 1.48
N ILE A 122 8.20 8.49 2.59
CA ILE A 122 6.88 9.12 2.64
C ILE A 122 6.94 10.55 3.20
N PRO A 123 6.08 11.47 2.71
CA PRO A 123 5.89 12.77 3.36
C PRO A 123 5.06 12.59 4.64
N VAL A 124 5.44 13.33 5.70
CA VAL A 124 4.79 13.25 7.02
C VAL A 124 4.18 14.58 7.48
N ALA A 125 4.06 15.55 6.58
CA ALA A 125 3.43 16.84 6.85
C ALA A 125 1.95 16.68 7.23
N SER A 126 1.38 17.70 7.90
CA SER A 126 -0.05 17.70 8.21
C SER A 126 -0.88 17.71 6.93
N GLY A 127 -1.90 16.87 6.88
CA GLY A 127 -2.76 16.71 5.72
C GLY A 127 -2.26 15.73 4.67
N SER A 128 -1.00 15.23 4.75
CA SER A 128 -0.54 14.18 3.84
C SER A 128 -1.08 12.79 4.23
N TRP A 129 -1.45 12.02 3.20
CA TRP A 129 -1.97 10.67 3.33
C TRP A 129 -1.41 9.78 2.21
N PRO A 130 -0.10 9.45 2.26
CA PRO A 130 0.50 8.49 1.35
C PRO A 130 0.04 7.08 1.67
N ALA A 131 -0.11 6.24 0.61
CA ALA A 131 -0.48 4.84 0.75
C ALA A 131 0.25 3.92 -0.22
N ILE A 132 0.51 2.69 0.24
CA ILE A 132 0.89 1.49 -0.52
C ILE A 132 -0.18 0.46 -0.21
N TRP A 133 -1.00 0.13 -1.18
CA TRP A 133 -2.13 -0.75 -0.94
C TRP A 133 -2.49 -1.60 -2.15
N THR A 134 -3.34 -2.58 -1.94
CA THR A 134 -3.78 -3.51 -2.99
C THR A 134 -5.27 -3.72 -2.94
N LEU A 135 -5.87 -3.96 -4.11
CA LEU A 135 -7.27 -4.37 -4.24
C LEU A 135 -7.38 -5.66 -5.06
N GLY A 136 -8.32 -6.49 -4.68
CA GLY A 136 -8.68 -7.68 -5.45
C GLY A 136 -9.30 -7.36 -6.79
N THR A 137 -9.13 -8.26 -7.75
CA THR A 137 -9.51 -8.05 -9.15
C THR A 137 -10.98 -8.34 -9.45
N SER A 138 -11.70 -8.96 -8.53
CA SER A 138 -13.12 -9.29 -8.69
C SER A 138 -13.98 -8.64 -7.62
N MET A 139 -15.21 -8.36 -7.95
CA MET A 139 -16.21 -7.69 -7.11
C MET A 139 -15.91 -6.20 -6.83
N ASP A 140 -16.96 -5.51 -6.37
CA ASP A 140 -16.83 -4.12 -5.91
C ASP A 140 -16.27 -4.07 -4.48
N TRP A 141 -15.66 -2.95 -4.14
CA TRP A 141 -15.25 -2.67 -2.76
C TRP A 141 -16.46 -2.67 -1.81
N PRO A 142 -16.33 -3.20 -0.57
CA PRO A 142 -15.14 -3.81 0.03
C PRO A 142 -15.01 -5.33 -0.22
N SER A 143 -15.94 -5.95 -0.95
CA SER A 143 -15.94 -7.40 -1.17
C SER A 143 -14.81 -7.88 -2.09
N CYS A 144 -14.15 -6.98 -2.84
CA CYS A 144 -12.93 -7.31 -3.56
C CYS A 144 -11.74 -7.61 -2.63
N GLY A 145 -11.79 -7.16 -1.38
CA GLY A 145 -10.66 -7.18 -0.45
C GLY A 145 -9.66 -6.05 -0.71
N GLU A 146 -9.16 -5.50 0.38
CA GLU A 146 -8.15 -4.43 0.40
C GLU A 146 -7.05 -4.79 1.39
N VAL A 147 -5.81 -4.54 1.05
CA VAL A 147 -4.69 -4.64 1.98
C VAL A 147 -3.91 -3.33 1.92
N ASP A 148 -3.88 -2.62 3.04
CA ASP A 148 -3.05 -1.43 3.21
C ASP A 148 -1.72 -1.87 3.79
N VAL A 149 -0.74 -2.06 2.90
CA VAL A 149 0.63 -2.43 3.30
C VAL A 149 1.24 -1.29 4.12
N MET A 150 0.89 -0.07 3.77
CA MET A 150 1.23 1.15 4.48
C MET A 150 0.20 2.23 4.20
N GLU A 151 -0.27 2.88 5.25
CA GLU A 151 -0.86 4.21 5.21
C GLU A 151 -0.22 5.09 6.28
N PHE A 152 -0.17 6.38 6.02
CA PHE A 152 0.20 7.37 7.02
C PHE A 152 -0.84 8.48 7.06
N TYR A 153 -1.42 8.71 8.24
CA TYR A 153 -2.27 9.86 8.51
C TYR A 153 -2.38 10.12 10.02
N ARG A 154 -3.15 11.15 10.40
CA ARG A 154 -3.32 11.55 11.81
C ARG A 154 -4.65 11.07 12.37
N ILE A 155 -4.58 10.29 13.46
CA ILE A 155 -5.75 9.89 14.25
C ILE A 155 -5.83 10.82 15.45
N ASN A 156 -6.90 11.61 15.53
CA ASN A 156 -7.07 12.63 16.59
C ASN A 156 -5.86 13.58 16.70
N GLY A 157 -5.28 13.98 15.55
CA GLY A 157 -4.13 14.86 15.49
C GLY A 157 -2.77 14.19 15.69
N VAL A 158 -2.73 12.93 16.13
CA VAL A 158 -1.48 12.18 16.32
C VAL A 158 -1.14 11.40 15.05
N PRO A 159 0.08 11.55 14.48
CA PRO A 159 0.48 10.82 13.29
C PRO A 159 0.68 9.33 13.58
N HIS A 160 0.23 8.48 12.67
CA HIS A 160 0.32 7.03 12.76
C HIS A 160 0.77 6.43 11.43
N ILE A 161 1.47 5.30 11.51
CA ILE A 161 1.60 4.32 10.44
C ILE A 161 0.51 3.27 10.64
N LEU A 162 -0.19 2.94 9.57
CA LEU A 162 -1.25 1.94 9.59
C LEU A 162 -0.91 0.78 8.66
N ALA A 163 -1.33 -0.42 9.08
CA ALA A 163 -1.16 -1.67 8.36
C ALA A 163 -2.45 -2.49 8.51
N ASN A 164 -3.28 -2.51 7.46
CA ASN A 164 -4.66 -2.97 7.56
C ASN A 164 -5.02 -4.00 6.49
N ALA A 165 -6.15 -4.67 6.71
CA ALA A 165 -6.90 -5.35 5.67
C ALA A 165 -8.40 -5.11 5.86
N ALA A 166 -9.15 -5.05 4.74
CA ALA A 166 -10.58 -4.87 4.74
C ALA A 166 -11.28 -5.87 3.81
N TRP A 167 -12.47 -6.30 4.20
CA TRP A 167 -13.33 -7.17 3.40
C TRP A 167 -14.82 -6.86 3.62
N GLY A 168 -15.66 -7.42 2.78
CA GLY A 168 -17.09 -7.11 2.78
C GLY A 168 -17.86 -7.66 3.95
N SER A 169 -18.72 -6.84 4.56
CA SER A 169 -19.77 -7.26 5.49
C SER A 169 -21.05 -7.64 4.75
N ASP A 170 -22.14 -7.92 5.48
CA ASP A 170 -23.49 -8.09 4.92
C ASP A 170 -24.15 -6.76 4.51
N GLN A 171 -23.53 -5.63 4.78
CA GLN A 171 -24.04 -4.32 4.43
C GLN A 171 -23.22 -3.72 3.28
N ARG A 172 -23.91 -3.17 2.28
CA ARG A 172 -23.23 -2.53 1.15
C ARG A 172 -22.36 -1.35 1.60
N TRP A 173 -21.15 -1.28 1.06
CA TRP A 173 -20.14 -0.24 1.37
C TRP A 173 -19.69 -0.20 2.84
N ASN A 174 -19.99 -1.24 3.61
CA ASN A 174 -19.53 -1.37 4.98
C ASN A 174 -18.50 -2.51 5.06
N ALA A 175 -17.27 -2.15 5.36
CA ALA A 175 -16.15 -3.09 5.47
C ALA A 175 -15.99 -3.62 6.90
N VAL A 176 -15.52 -4.86 7.00
CA VAL A 176 -14.90 -5.40 8.21
C VAL A 176 -13.41 -5.13 8.10
N TRP A 177 -12.79 -4.68 9.17
CA TRP A 177 -11.39 -4.29 9.22
C TRP A 177 -10.59 -5.11 10.22
N ASP A 178 -9.38 -5.51 9.82
CA ASP A 178 -8.28 -5.87 10.70
C ASP A 178 -7.23 -4.76 10.60
N SER A 179 -7.01 -4.01 11.67
CA SER A 179 -6.23 -2.78 11.64
C SER A 179 -5.20 -2.71 12.75
N GLN A 180 -3.97 -2.36 12.38
CA GLN A 180 -2.93 -1.94 13.31
C GLN A 180 -2.59 -0.47 13.09
N ARG A 181 -2.48 0.27 14.19
CA ARG A 181 -2.26 1.72 14.23
C ARG A 181 -1.07 1.98 15.12
N ILE A 182 0.09 2.19 14.52
CA ILE A 182 1.33 2.38 15.25
C ILE A 182 1.63 3.89 15.31
N PRO A 183 1.71 4.50 16.51
CA PRO A 183 2.10 5.89 16.62
C PRO A 183 3.43 6.15 15.92
N TYR A 184 3.50 7.22 15.12
CA TYR A 184 4.71 7.56 14.38
C TYR A 184 5.92 7.80 15.29
N SER A 185 5.69 8.24 16.53
CA SER A 185 6.74 8.38 17.55
C SER A 185 7.49 7.08 17.85
N HIS A 186 6.84 5.92 17.68
CA HIS A 186 7.50 4.60 17.82
C HIS A 186 8.75 4.48 16.94
N PHE A 187 8.72 5.08 15.76
CA PHE A 187 9.84 5.06 14.81
C PHE A 187 10.79 6.23 15.06
N THR A 188 10.28 7.43 15.30
CA THR A 188 11.11 8.65 15.45
C THR A 188 11.85 8.73 16.76
N GLU A 189 11.41 8.06 17.81
CA GLU A 189 12.15 7.90 19.07
C GLU A 189 13.43 7.08 18.90
N ARG A 190 13.45 6.16 17.92
CA ARG A 190 14.62 5.34 17.58
C ARG A 190 15.51 6.03 16.54
N ASP A 191 14.93 6.83 15.66
CA ASP A 191 15.61 7.53 14.59
C ASP A 191 14.91 8.86 14.27
N ALA A 192 15.43 9.96 14.78
CA ALA A 192 14.86 11.30 14.58
C ALA A 192 14.81 11.73 13.10
N GLN A 193 15.62 11.10 12.23
CA GLN A 193 15.65 11.35 10.78
C GLN A 193 14.88 10.30 9.99
N TRP A 194 13.97 9.56 10.61
CA TRP A 194 13.24 8.47 9.99
C TRP A 194 12.56 8.90 8.68
N ALA A 195 11.84 10.04 8.67
CA ALA A 195 11.12 10.53 7.50
C ALA A 195 12.03 10.95 6.32
N GLU A 196 13.34 11.13 6.57
CA GLU A 196 14.33 11.51 5.55
C GLU A 196 14.89 10.28 4.81
N LYS A 197 14.54 9.08 5.25
CA LYS A 197 15.09 7.81 4.77
C LYS A 197 14.08 7.01 3.96
N PHE A 198 14.60 6.16 3.08
CA PHE A 198 13.81 5.12 2.44
C PHE A 198 13.67 3.92 3.38
N HIS A 199 12.45 3.43 3.48
CA HIS A 199 12.07 2.26 4.27
C HIS A 199 11.49 1.18 3.36
N ILE A 200 11.59 -0.09 3.78
CA ILE A 200 11.04 -1.23 3.06
C ILE A 200 9.69 -1.59 3.66
N TRP A 201 8.64 -1.38 2.87
CA TRP A 201 7.28 -1.77 3.17
C TRP A 201 7.00 -3.11 2.51
N ARG A 202 6.66 -4.12 3.31
CA ARG A 202 6.58 -5.49 2.82
C ARG A 202 5.28 -6.16 3.22
N MET A 203 4.69 -6.90 2.29
CA MET A 203 3.61 -7.84 2.51
C MET A 203 4.07 -9.24 2.14
N ASP A 204 4.07 -10.16 3.10
CA ASP A 204 4.21 -11.60 2.88
C ASP A 204 2.83 -12.23 2.94
N TRP A 205 2.40 -12.86 1.86
CA TRP A 205 1.05 -13.36 1.67
C TRP A 205 1.07 -14.82 1.22
N ASP A 206 0.42 -15.67 2.01
CA ASP A 206 0.19 -17.09 1.70
C ASP A 206 -1.30 -17.43 1.83
N GLU A 207 -1.66 -18.68 1.65
CA GLU A 207 -3.05 -19.17 1.76
C GLU A 207 -3.65 -19.01 3.17
N GLN A 208 -2.85 -18.80 4.18
CA GLN A 208 -3.26 -18.80 5.58
C GLN A 208 -3.26 -17.41 6.21
N ALA A 209 -2.33 -16.55 5.77
CA ALA A 209 -2.14 -15.25 6.39
C ALA A 209 -1.52 -14.22 5.45
N ILE A 210 -1.80 -12.94 5.75
CA ILE A 210 -1.05 -11.79 5.26
C ILE A 210 -0.27 -11.22 6.43
N ARG A 211 1.03 -10.98 6.24
CA ARG A 211 1.91 -10.36 7.24
C ARG A 211 2.48 -9.08 6.67
N LEU A 212 2.28 -7.98 7.37
CA LEU A 212 2.69 -6.65 6.97
C LEU A 212 3.87 -6.19 7.80
N TYR A 213 4.90 -5.66 7.14
CA TYR A 213 6.16 -5.28 7.79
C TYR A 213 6.60 -3.89 7.35
N LEU A 214 7.28 -3.21 8.25
CA LEU A 214 8.11 -2.05 7.97
C LEU A 214 9.56 -2.41 8.30
N ASP A 215 10.44 -2.34 7.30
CA ASP A 215 11.78 -2.90 7.35
C ASP A 215 11.69 -4.39 7.78
N ASP A 216 12.20 -4.77 8.93
CA ASP A 216 12.06 -6.13 9.47
C ASP A 216 11.07 -6.22 10.65
N GLU A 217 10.40 -5.12 11.00
CA GLU A 217 9.42 -5.09 12.08
C GLU A 217 8.05 -5.55 11.58
N LEU A 218 7.51 -6.62 12.18
CA LEU A 218 6.16 -7.10 11.89
C LEU A 218 5.13 -6.12 12.50
N LEU A 219 4.32 -5.50 11.63
CA LEU A 219 3.29 -4.56 12.06
C LEU A 219 1.94 -5.25 12.28
N ASN A 220 1.52 -6.13 11.35
CA ASN A 220 0.23 -6.82 11.45
C ASN A 220 0.33 -8.25 10.89
N THR A 221 -0.51 -9.15 11.43
CA THR A 221 -0.76 -10.49 10.91
C THR A 221 -2.25 -10.72 10.75
N ILE A 222 -2.73 -10.73 9.53
CA ILE A 222 -4.13 -10.97 9.16
C ILE A 222 -4.33 -12.47 8.95
N ASP A 223 -5.18 -13.09 9.77
CA ASP A 223 -5.55 -14.50 9.68
C ASP A 223 -6.63 -14.70 8.62
N LEU A 224 -6.27 -15.27 7.47
CA LEU A 224 -7.18 -15.42 6.34
C LEU A 224 -8.32 -16.44 6.58
N THR A 225 -8.25 -17.24 7.63
CA THR A 225 -9.41 -18.08 8.02
C THR A 225 -10.57 -17.27 8.55
N LYS A 226 -10.36 -15.99 8.89
CA LYS A 226 -11.35 -15.07 9.47
C LYS A 226 -11.83 -13.99 8.50
N THR A 227 -11.27 -13.90 7.30
CA THR A 227 -11.54 -12.82 6.34
C THR A 227 -12.60 -13.21 5.30
N ILE A 228 -13.67 -13.83 5.76
CA ILE A 228 -14.76 -14.24 4.86
C ILE A 228 -15.72 -13.07 4.67
N ASN A 229 -15.96 -12.70 3.42
CA ASN A 229 -16.97 -11.73 3.05
C ASN A 229 -18.36 -12.13 3.56
N GLY A 230 -19.21 -11.18 3.81
CA GLY A 230 -20.64 -11.41 3.98
C GLY A 230 -21.33 -11.87 2.68
N SER A 231 -22.66 -11.98 2.75
CA SER A 231 -23.49 -12.49 1.64
C SER A 231 -23.36 -11.69 0.35
N LEU A 232 -23.14 -10.38 0.42
CA LEU A 232 -22.89 -9.50 -0.74
C LEU A 232 -21.60 -9.85 -1.47
N GLY A 233 -20.59 -10.37 -0.78
CA GLY A 233 -19.35 -10.90 -1.32
C GLY A 233 -19.38 -12.42 -1.50
N ARG A 234 -20.61 -13.03 -1.60
CA ARG A 234 -20.84 -14.46 -1.85
C ARG A 234 -20.20 -15.38 -0.81
N ASN A 235 -20.01 -14.92 0.42
CA ASN A 235 -19.31 -15.64 1.49
C ASN A 235 -17.96 -16.19 1.04
N SER A 236 -17.26 -15.48 0.14
CA SER A 236 -15.95 -15.84 -0.37
C SER A 236 -14.85 -15.14 0.43
N ASN A 237 -13.64 -15.70 0.41
CA ASN A 237 -12.48 -15.01 0.94
C ASN A 237 -11.85 -14.13 -0.16
N PRO A 238 -11.82 -12.80 -0.03
CA PRO A 238 -11.30 -11.92 -1.08
C PRO A 238 -9.77 -11.96 -1.19
N PHE A 239 -9.08 -12.57 -0.25
CA PHE A 239 -7.63 -12.72 -0.26
C PHE A 239 -7.15 -14.06 -0.86
N HIS A 240 -8.05 -14.81 -1.53
CA HIS A 240 -7.75 -15.99 -2.35
C HIS A 240 -7.96 -15.71 -3.85
N GLN A 241 -7.73 -14.46 -4.26
CA GLN A 241 -7.78 -14.00 -5.66
C GLN A 241 -6.61 -13.07 -5.94
N PRO A 242 -6.24 -12.85 -7.21
CA PRO A 242 -5.21 -11.87 -7.55
C PRO A 242 -5.56 -10.46 -7.10
N HIS A 243 -4.57 -9.73 -6.60
CA HIS A 243 -4.65 -8.31 -6.29
C HIS A 243 -3.75 -7.51 -7.23
N TYR A 244 -4.10 -6.24 -7.43
CA TYR A 244 -3.29 -5.22 -8.08
C TYR A 244 -2.83 -4.17 -7.08
N ILE A 245 -1.77 -3.44 -7.42
CA ILE A 245 -1.12 -2.47 -6.54
C ILE A 245 -1.62 -1.06 -6.85
N LEU A 246 -1.76 -0.25 -5.82
CA LEU A 246 -1.99 1.19 -5.90
C LEU A 246 -0.94 1.91 -5.04
N LEU A 247 -0.42 3.02 -5.58
CA LEU A 247 0.51 3.92 -4.91
C LEU A 247 -0.01 5.33 -5.08
N ASN A 248 -0.31 6.02 -3.99
CA ASN A 248 -0.86 7.36 -4.08
C ASN A 248 -0.41 8.26 -2.93
N LEU A 249 -0.51 9.56 -3.17
CA LEU A 249 -0.42 10.57 -2.14
C LEU A 249 -1.73 11.35 -2.11
N ALA A 250 -2.62 10.96 -1.19
CA ALA A 250 -3.84 11.70 -0.91
C ALA A 250 -3.56 12.89 0.03
N LEU A 251 -4.48 13.85 0.06
CA LEU A 251 -4.42 15.03 0.90
C LEU A 251 -5.78 15.27 1.57
N GLY A 252 -5.76 15.62 2.85
CA GLY A 252 -6.97 15.98 3.58
C GLY A 252 -8.01 14.88 3.62
N GLY A 253 -9.24 15.20 3.23
CA GLY A 253 -10.35 14.25 3.19
C GLY A 253 -10.72 13.68 4.55
N ASP A 254 -11.30 12.48 4.54
CA ASP A 254 -11.86 11.86 5.75
C ASP A 254 -10.77 11.48 6.77
N ASN A 255 -9.52 11.19 6.34
CA ASN A 255 -8.44 10.73 7.21
C ASN A 255 -7.20 11.63 7.25
N GLY A 256 -6.84 12.34 6.18
CA GLY A 256 -5.61 13.14 6.10
C GLY A 256 -5.60 14.34 7.06
N GLY A 257 -6.79 14.87 7.39
CA GLY A 257 -6.95 16.00 8.31
C GLY A 257 -6.57 17.35 7.67
N THR A 258 -6.25 18.33 8.50
CA THR A 258 -5.93 19.68 8.04
C THR A 258 -4.61 19.72 7.28
N ILE A 259 -4.65 20.28 6.07
CA ILE A 259 -3.48 20.44 5.20
C ILE A 259 -2.64 21.63 5.67
N ASP A 260 -1.32 21.43 5.75
CA ASP A 260 -0.35 22.47 5.96
C ASP A 260 0.14 23.02 4.60
N ASP A 261 -0.41 24.14 4.18
CA ASP A 261 -0.05 24.80 2.92
C ASP A 261 1.42 25.21 2.80
N SER A 262 2.10 25.40 3.93
CA SER A 262 3.51 25.79 3.94
C SER A 262 4.47 24.65 3.60
N ALA A 263 3.98 23.40 3.63
CA ALA A 263 4.81 22.21 3.41
C ALA A 263 4.97 21.86 1.92
N PHE A 264 4.23 22.50 1.01
CA PHE A 264 4.25 22.15 -0.41
C PHE A 264 5.51 22.65 -1.16
N PRO A 265 5.97 21.91 -2.20
CA PRO A 265 5.43 20.63 -2.68
C PRO A 265 5.76 19.46 -1.74
N LEU A 266 4.81 18.53 -1.57
CA LEU A 266 5.05 17.30 -0.84
C LEU A 266 5.50 16.19 -1.79
N ARG A 267 6.48 15.40 -1.41
CA ARG A 267 7.02 14.34 -2.26
C ARG A 267 6.94 12.99 -1.56
N TYR A 268 6.35 12.05 -2.25
CA TYR A 268 6.37 10.63 -1.94
C TYR A 268 7.30 9.97 -2.96
N GLU A 269 8.46 9.50 -2.50
CA GLU A 269 9.52 8.95 -3.34
C GLU A 269 9.56 7.43 -3.21
N ILE A 270 9.52 6.71 -4.34
CA ILE A 270 9.50 5.26 -4.39
C ILE A 270 10.67 4.80 -5.24
N ASP A 271 11.59 4.06 -4.61
CA ASP A 271 12.81 3.54 -5.23
C ASP A 271 12.49 2.32 -6.10
N TYR A 272 11.70 1.39 -5.58
CA TYR A 272 11.24 0.23 -6.34
C TYR A 272 9.93 -0.36 -5.84
N VAL A 273 9.30 -1.13 -6.71
CA VAL A 273 8.23 -2.09 -6.41
C VAL A 273 8.65 -3.45 -6.91
N ARG A 274 8.64 -4.47 -6.06
CA ARG A 274 9.08 -5.83 -6.39
C ARG A 274 8.06 -6.87 -5.93
N ILE A 275 7.78 -7.84 -6.80
CA ILE A 275 6.94 -9.01 -6.47
C ILE A 275 7.81 -10.26 -6.56
N TYR A 276 7.75 -11.06 -5.51
CA TYR A 276 8.45 -12.34 -5.41
C TYR A 276 7.43 -13.46 -5.19
N GLN A 277 7.75 -14.64 -5.74
CA GLN A 277 7.03 -15.89 -5.49
C GLN A 277 7.95 -16.89 -4.77
N ARG A 278 7.36 -17.80 -4.00
CA ARG A 278 8.11 -18.92 -3.44
C ARG A 278 8.37 -19.97 -4.53
N LYS A 279 9.59 -20.54 -4.52
CA LYS A 279 9.91 -21.70 -5.35
C LYS A 279 9.42 -22.97 -4.71
#